data_ef3621819577d0abc6aa7ce8b0fde49c
#
_entry.id   ef3621819577d0abc6aa7ce8b0fde49c
#
_cell.length_a   1.000
_cell.length_b   1.000
_cell.length_c   1.000
_cell.angle_alpha   90.00
_cell.angle_beta   90.00
_cell.angle_gamma   90.00
#
_symmetry.space_group_name_H-M   'P 1'
#
loop_
_entity.id
_entity.type
_entity.pdbx_description
1 polymer ?
#
loop_
_entity_poly.entity_id
_entity_poly.type
_entity_poly.pdbx_seq_one_letter_code
_entity_poly.pdbx_strand_id
1 'polypeptide(L)'
;MDLVGMLSGARFRGDFEERMKDFLEEAEADGDVILFIDELHMIMGAGAGASETMDAANILKPILARGGLQVIGATTLKEYRRYIEKDAAFERRFQPVDVEEPDQEDAVKILMGLKGKYESYHGLTITDDAVRAAVNLSARYIQDRFLPDKAVDLMDEAASRIKTRGLTTPPYLLELEQEIKQKGRQKKQAADAQEYERAAALRD
;
A
#
# COMPACT_ATOMS: atom_id res chain seq x y z
N MET A 1 13.78 9.29 -4.97
CA MET A 1 13.30 10.19 -6.06
C MET A 1 12.00 9.65 -6.60
N ASP A 2 10.95 10.47 -6.61
CA ASP A 2 9.66 10.12 -7.20
C ASP A 2 9.60 10.58 -8.67
N LEU A 3 9.86 9.66 -9.59
CA LEU A 3 9.83 9.91 -11.03
C LEU A 3 8.43 10.24 -11.55
N VAL A 4 7.40 9.60 -10.98
CA VAL A 4 6.00 9.82 -11.39
C VAL A 4 5.56 11.24 -11.02
N GLY A 5 5.93 11.70 -9.82
CA GLY A 5 5.69 13.07 -9.38
C GLY A 5 6.39 14.11 -10.25
N MET A 6 7.62 13.83 -10.70
CA MET A 6 8.37 14.73 -11.60
C MET A 6 7.75 14.78 -13.00
N LEU A 7 7.25 13.65 -13.52
CA LEU A 7 6.55 13.58 -14.80
C LEU A 7 5.20 14.31 -14.78
N SER A 8 4.43 14.15 -13.70
CA SER A 8 3.07 14.72 -13.60
C SER A 8 3.06 16.26 -13.55
N GLY A 9 4.17 16.88 -13.17
CA GLY A 9 4.33 18.34 -13.11
C GLY A 9 4.88 18.99 -14.39
N ALA A 10 5.27 18.20 -15.39
CA ALA A 10 5.81 18.70 -16.64
C ALA A 10 4.70 18.79 -17.72
N ARG A 11 4.53 19.95 -18.35
CA ARG A 11 3.56 20.14 -19.44
C ARG A 11 4.12 19.70 -20.80
N PHE A 12 5.43 19.75 -20.95
CA PHE A 12 6.15 19.37 -22.15
C PHE A 12 7.35 18.51 -21.78
N ARG A 13 7.78 17.68 -22.72
CA ARG A 13 8.91 16.77 -22.59
C ARG A 13 10.21 17.49 -22.14
N GLY A 14 10.48 18.64 -22.74
CA GLY A 14 11.66 19.45 -22.39
C GLY A 14 11.70 19.93 -20.93
N ASP A 15 10.54 20.23 -20.36
CA ASP A 15 10.41 20.65 -18.97
C ASP A 15 10.85 19.55 -17.98
N PHE A 16 10.54 18.28 -18.31
CA PHE A 16 10.97 17.14 -17.51
C PHE A 16 12.46 16.90 -17.61
N GLU A 17 13.02 16.95 -18.82
CA GLU A 17 14.45 16.74 -19.07
C GLU A 17 15.29 17.82 -18.34
N GLU A 18 14.88 19.07 -18.41
CA GLU A 18 15.52 20.20 -17.74
C GLU A 18 15.48 20.04 -16.23
N ARG A 19 14.30 19.79 -15.65
CA ARG A 19 14.15 19.56 -14.20
C ARG A 19 14.98 18.39 -13.68
N MET A 20 14.99 17.29 -14.43
CA MET A 20 15.76 16.12 -14.05
C MET A 20 17.26 16.39 -14.10
N LYS A 21 17.71 17.13 -15.10
CA LYS A 21 19.09 17.54 -15.24
C LYS A 21 19.51 18.46 -14.11
N ASP A 22 18.75 19.50 -13.83
CA ASP A 22 19.01 20.46 -12.76
C ASP A 22 19.07 19.76 -11.39
N PHE A 23 18.11 18.87 -11.12
CA PHE A 23 18.09 18.08 -9.89
C PHE A 23 19.34 17.20 -9.73
N LEU A 24 19.75 16.52 -10.82
CA LEU A 24 20.91 15.63 -10.78
C LEU A 24 22.23 16.44 -10.68
N GLU A 25 22.32 17.60 -11.31
CA GLU A 25 23.47 18.52 -11.19
C GLU A 25 23.58 19.09 -9.77
N GLU A 26 22.46 19.45 -9.14
CA GLU A 26 22.43 19.90 -7.75
C GLU A 26 22.86 18.78 -6.79
N ALA A 27 22.35 17.56 -6.98
CA ALA A 27 22.73 16.40 -6.17
C ALA A 27 24.21 16.01 -6.36
N GLU A 28 24.75 16.12 -7.59
CA GLU A 28 26.18 15.89 -7.88
C GLU A 28 27.07 16.97 -7.20
N ALA A 29 26.61 18.23 -7.18
CA ALA A 29 27.35 19.34 -6.59
C ALA A 29 27.41 19.31 -5.05
N ASP A 30 26.38 18.77 -4.39
CA ASP A 30 26.32 18.61 -2.94
C ASP A 30 27.37 17.58 -2.45
N GLY A 31 27.54 16.49 -3.19
CA GLY A 31 28.55 15.43 -2.93
C GLY A 31 28.23 14.47 -1.78
N ASP A 32 27.34 14.82 -0.86
CA ASP A 32 26.94 13.99 0.30
C ASP A 32 25.57 13.31 0.08
N VAL A 33 24.98 13.47 -1.11
CA VAL A 33 23.67 12.94 -1.46
C VAL A 33 23.77 11.51 -2.00
N ILE A 34 22.97 10.60 -1.45
CA ILE A 34 22.71 9.28 -2.03
C ILE A 34 21.32 9.32 -2.66
N LEU A 35 21.26 9.16 -3.97
CA LEU A 35 20.00 9.16 -4.71
C LEU A 35 19.37 7.78 -4.67
N PHE A 36 18.20 7.63 -4.04
CA PHE A 36 17.40 6.41 -4.12
C PHE A 36 16.34 6.53 -5.23
N ILE A 37 16.35 5.60 -6.15
CA ILE A 37 15.41 5.53 -7.28
C ILE A 37 14.62 4.22 -7.15
N ASP A 38 13.35 4.34 -6.78
CA ASP A 38 12.43 3.21 -6.82
C ASP A 38 11.98 2.95 -8.25
N GLU A 39 11.65 1.69 -8.57
CA GLU A 39 11.25 1.26 -9.92
C GLU A 39 12.25 1.73 -11.01
N LEU A 40 13.56 1.52 -10.78
CA LEU A 40 14.63 2.00 -11.69
C LEU A 40 14.39 1.63 -13.16
N HIS A 41 13.71 0.51 -13.41
CA HIS A 41 13.36 0.07 -14.77
C HIS A 41 12.42 1.05 -15.50
N MET A 42 11.67 1.90 -14.77
CA MET A 42 10.82 2.92 -15.39
C MET A 42 11.64 3.94 -16.18
N ILE A 43 12.86 4.25 -15.73
CA ILE A 43 13.79 5.12 -16.44
C ILE A 43 14.22 4.49 -17.78
N MET A 44 14.24 3.16 -17.85
CA MET A 44 14.72 2.39 -19.01
C MET A 44 13.62 2.16 -20.09
N GLY A 45 12.48 2.80 -19.99
CA GLY A 45 11.43 2.68 -21.00
C GLY A 45 10.38 1.61 -20.76
N ALA A 46 10.27 1.08 -19.55
CA ALA A 46 9.30 0.04 -19.22
C ALA A 46 7.86 0.54 -18.99
N GLY A 47 7.63 1.84 -18.82
CA GLY A 47 6.41 2.36 -18.22
C GLY A 47 5.37 3.01 -19.12
N ALA A 48 5.66 3.40 -20.34
CA ALA A 48 4.68 3.96 -21.28
C ALA A 48 5.22 3.89 -22.71
N GLY A 49 4.35 3.99 -23.72
CA GLY A 49 4.72 3.78 -25.11
C GLY A 49 6.07 4.38 -25.50
N ALA A 50 6.83 3.65 -26.27
CA ALA A 50 8.27 3.73 -26.54
C ALA A 50 8.90 5.10 -26.88
N SER A 51 8.18 6.21 -26.81
CA SER A 51 8.66 7.55 -27.17
C SER A 51 8.97 8.47 -25.97
N GLU A 52 8.38 8.24 -24.78
CA GLU A 52 8.47 9.21 -23.68
C GLU A 52 9.54 8.86 -22.61
N THR A 53 9.93 7.60 -22.51
CA THR A 53 10.82 7.10 -21.44
C THR A 53 12.29 7.02 -21.83
N MET A 54 12.62 7.15 -23.11
CA MET A 54 14.02 7.01 -23.59
C MET A 54 14.97 8.11 -23.10
N ASP A 55 14.46 9.24 -22.63
CA ASP A 55 15.30 10.39 -22.36
C ASP A 55 15.84 10.43 -20.93
N ALA A 56 15.08 9.94 -19.96
CA ALA A 56 15.55 9.89 -18.56
C ALA A 56 16.80 9.01 -18.40
N ALA A 57 16.85 7.87 -19.11
CA ALA A 57 18.05 7.02 -19.14
C ALA A 57 19.25 7.75 -19.76
N ASN A 58 19.03 8.53 -20.82
CA ASN A 58 20.08 9.24 -21.52
C ASN A 58 20.66 10.40 -20.69
N ILE A 59 19.85 10.99 -19.78
CA ILE A 59 20.31 12.01 -18.83
C ILE A 59 21.13 11.37 -17.70
N LEU A 60 20.65 10.23 -17.17
CA LEU A 60 21.31 9.57 -16.04
C LEU A 60 22.63 8.89 -16.41
N LYS A 61 22.73 8.28 -17.61
CA LYS A 61 23.94 7.59 -18.08
C LYS A 61 25.24 8.42 -18.01
N PRO A 62 25.29 9.66 -18.49
CA PRO A 62 26.49 10.49 -18.40
C PRO A 62 26.90 10.81 -16.96
N ILE A 63 25.94 11.04 -16.07
CA ILE A 63 26.19 11.38 -14.67
C ILE A 63 26.75 10.15 -13.94
N LEU A 64 26.15 9.01 -14.11
CA LEU A 64 26.68 7.73 -13.61
C LEU A 64 28.06 7.41 -14.18
N ALA A 65 28.33 7.85 -15.41
CA ALA A 65 29.63 7.64 -16.05
C ALA A 65 30.77 8.40 -15.37
N ARG A 66 30.48 9.60 -14.88
CA ARG A 66 31.45 10.45 -14.19
C ARG A 66 31.74 10.00 -12.76
N GLY A 67 30.83 9.23 -12.16
CA GLY A 67 30.97 8.72 -10.78
C GLY A 67 30.77 9.79 -9.69
N GLY A 68 30.22 10.95 -10.05
CA GLY A 68 30.00 12.06 -9.12
C GLY A 68 28.76 11.88 -8.23
N LEU A 69 27.89 10.92 -8.53
CA LEU A 69 26.65 10.71 -7.79
C LEU A 69 26.53 9.26 -7.35
N GLN A 70 26.22 9.05 -6.06
CA GLN A 70 25.91 7.73 -5.53
C GLN A 70 24.42 7.42 -5.71
N VAL A 71 24.12 6.29 -6.32
CA VAL A 71 22.74 5.91 -6.65
C VAL A 71 22.41 4.51 -6.14
N ILE A 72 21.28 4.37 -5.48
CA ILE A 72 20.65 3.10 -5.12
C ILE A 72 19.39 2.97 -5.96
N GLY A 73 19.34 1.95 -6.83
CA GLY A 73 18.17 1.64 -7.65
C GLY A 73 17.45 0.41 -7.12
N ALA A 74 16.14 0.50 -6.93
CA ALA A 74 15.31 -0.65 -6.59
C ALA A 74 14.51 -1.11 -7.82
N THR A 75 14.40 -2.41 -8.01
CA THR A 75 13.60 -3.01 -9.10
C THR A 75 13.34 -4.49 -8.79
N THR A 76 12.46 -5.14 -9.56
CA THR A 76 12.25 -6.58 -9.46
C THR A 76 13.30 -7.35 -10.26
N LEU A 77 13.62 -8.60 -9.88
CA LEU A 77 14.53 -9.46 -10.63
C LEU A 77 14.11 -9.64 -12.10
N LYS A 78 12.80 -9.71 -12.35
CA LYS A 78 12.24 -9.83 -13.70
C LYS A 78 12.54 -8.60 -14.54
N GLU A 79 12.32 -7.41 -13.98
CA GLU A 79 12.56 -6.14 -14.67
C GLU A 79 14.06 -5.85 -14.81
N TYR A 80 14.87 -6.22 -13.80
CA TYR A 80 16.33 -6.15 -13.87
C TYR A 80 16.87 -6.89 -15.10
N ARG A 81 16.52 -8.19 -15.25
CA ARG A 81 16.94 -9.02 -16.40
C ARG A 81 16.42 -8.52 -17.73
N ARG A 82 15.25 -7.89 -17.72
CA ARG A 82 14.61 -7.42 -18.95
C ARG A 82 15.19 -6.11 -19.46
N TYR A 83 15.52 -5.18 -18.56
CA TYR A 83 15.85 -3.80 -18.89
C TYR A 83 17.27 -3.40 -18.50
N ILE A 84 17.73 -3.72 -17.29
CA ILE A 84 19.02 -3.26 -16.78
C ILE A 84 20.17 -4.09 -17.32
N GLU A 85 20.09 -5.41 -17.19
CA GLU A 85 21.12 -6.36 -17.63
C GLU A 85 21.41 -6.29 -19.15
N LYS A 86 20.41 -5.85 -19.94
CA LYS A 86 20.59 -5.69 -21.38
C LYS A 86 21.25 -4.37 -21.81
N ASP A 87 21.30 -3.40 -20.91
CA ASP A 87 21.96 -2.11 -21.18
C ASP A 87 23.36 -2.08 -20.57
N ALA A 88 24.38 -2.33 -21.40
CA ALA A 88 25.77 -2.38 -20.96
C ALA A 88 26.27 -1.14 -20.23
N ALA A 89 25.61 0.02 -20.42
CA ALA A 89 25.98 1.26 -19.72
C ALA A 89 25.46 1.27 -18.28
N PHE A 90 24.30 0.67 -18.02
CA PHE A 90 23.78 0.51 -16.66
C PHE A 90 24.41 -0.70 -15.95
N GLU A 91 24.50 -1.86 -16.62
CA GLU A 91 25.06 -3.08 -16.06
C GLU A 91 26.45 -2.88 -15.43
N ARG A 92 27.30 -2.11 -16.11
CA ARG A 92 28.67 -1.84 -15.63
C ARG A 92 28.77 -0.86 -14.48
N ARG A 93 27.66 -0.18 -14.12
CA ARG A 93 27.66 0.90 -13.11
C ARG A 93 26.82 0.59 -11.87
N PHE A 94 26.00 -0.44 -11.96
CA PHE A 94 25.22 -0.92 -10.82
C PHE A 94 25.71 -2.28 -10.38
N GLN A 95 26.10 -2.38 -9.10
CA GLN A 95 26.37 -3.66 -8.47
C GLN A 95 25.03 -4.23 -7.98
N PRO A 96 24.57 -5.38 -8.52
CA PRO A 96 23.34 -5.98 -8.03
C PRO A 96 23.49 -6.47 -6.57
N VAL A 97 22.47 -6.18 -5.77
CA VAL A 97 22.31 -6.66 -4.40
C VAL A 97 20.97 -7.37 -4.32
N ASP A 98 21.00 -8.68 -4.21
CA ASP A 98 19.80 -9.48 -4.09
C ASP A 98 19.19 -9.33 -2.69
N VAL A 99 17.90 -9.02 -2.62
CA VAL A 99 17.13 -8.98 -1.40
C VAL A 99 16.18 -10.18 -1.40
N GLU A 100 16.53 -11.17 -0.58
CA GLU A 100 15.75 -12.40 -0.47
C GLU A 100 14.45 -12.19 0.33
N GLU A 101 13.46 -13.08 0.10
CA GLU A 101 12.26 -13.13 0.92
C GLU A 101 12.65 -13.46 2.38
N PRO A 102 12.17 -12.70 3.38
CA PRO A 102 12.45 -13.00 4.76
C PRO A 102 11.84 -14.34 5.17
N ASP A 103 12.47 -15.02 6.10
CA ASP A 103 11.87 -16.20 6.71
C ASP A 103 10.63 -15.84 7.56
N GLN A 104 9.89 -16.86 8.02
CA GLN A 104 8.66 -16.61 8.78
C GLN A 104 8.92 -15.94 10.13
N GLU A 105 10.07 -16.19 10.77
CA GLU A 105 10.40 -15.56 12.04
C GLU A 105 10.73 -14.07 11.86
N ASP A 106 11.47 -13.73 10.83
CA ASP A 106 11.78 -12.35 10.48
C ASP A 106 10.54 -11.60 9.97
N ALA A 107 9.69 -12.26 9.20
CA ALA A 107 8.40 -11.70 8.81
C ALA A 107 7.52 -11.37 10.03
N VAL A 108 7.50 -12.23 11.06
CA VAL A 108 6.79 -11.92 12.31
C VAL A 108 7.37 -10.67 12.98
N LYS A 109 8.71 -10.53 13.05
CA LYS A 109 9.35 -9.34 13.64
C LYS A 109 8.98 -8.07 12.87
N ILE A 110 8.98 -8.14 11.54
CA ILE A 110 8.57 -7.02 10.67
C ILE A 110 7.12 -6.62 10.97
N LEU A 111 6.19 -7.58 10.98
CA LEU A 111 4.78 -7.31 11.25
C LEU A 111 4.55 -6.78 12.67
N MET A 112 5.29 -7.25 13.66
CA MET A 112 5.26 -6.70 15.02
C MET A 112 5.66 -5.23 15.05
N GLY A 113 6.64 -4.82 14.25
CA GLY A 113 7.02 -3.41 14.07
C GLY A 113 5.95 -2.55 13.39
N LEU A 114 5.16 -3.14 12.52
CA LEU A 114 4.08 -2.45 11.79
C LEU A 114 2.74 -2.43 12.56
N LYS A 115 2.53 -3.39 13.44
CA LYS A 115 1.30 -3.65 14.20
C LYS A 115 0.64 -2.37 14.74
N GLY A 116 1.39 -1.52 15.43
CA GLY A 116 0.86 -0.30 16.05
C GLY A 116 0.26 0.70 15.06
N LYS A 117 0.80 0.76 13.83
CA LYS A 117 0.26 1.62 12.77
C LYS A 117 -1.10 1.10 12.29
N TYR A 118 -1.23 -0.22 12.10
CA TYR A 118 -2.47 -0.85 11.68
C TYR A 118 -3.54 -0.80 12.78
N GLU A 119 -3.16 -1.01 14.05
CA GLU A 119 -4.04 -0.85 15.21
C GLU A 119 -4.64 0.56 15.25
N SER A 120 -3.80 1.59 15.08
CA SER A 120 -4.23 2.99 15.07
C SER A 120 -5.16 3.31 13.89
N TYR A 121 -4.86 2.77 12.69
CA TYR A 121 -5.65 3.01 11.49
C TYR A 121 -7.03 2.33 11.54
N HIS A 122 -7.09 1.10 12.01
CA HIS A 122 -8.34 0.34 12.09
C HIS A 122 -9.14 0.62 13.38
N GLY A 123 -8.51 1.17 14.41
CA GLY A 123 -9.13 1.42 15.72
C GLY A 123 -9.43 0.12 16.48
N LEU A 124 -8.55 -0.87 16.39
CA LEU A 124 -8.68 -2.18 17.06
C LEU A 124 -7.33 -2.65 17.58
N THR A 125 -7.34 -3.65 18.44
CA THR A 125 -6.12 -4.30 18.95
C THR A 125 -5.83 -5.56 18.15
N ILE A 126 -4.59 -5.69 17.66
CA ILE A 126 -4.07 -6.87 16.98
C ILE A 126 -3.23 -7.67 17.97
N THR A 127 -3.60 -8.90 18.27
CA THR A 127 -2.81 -9.75 19.20
C THR A 127 -1.54 -10.27 18.52
N ASP A 128 -0.53 -10.62 19.31
CA ASP A 128 0.70 -11.20 18.77
C ASP A 128 0.43 -12.56 18.09
N ASP A 129 -0.54 -13.31 18.61
CA ASP A 129 -0.99 -14.55 17.98
C ASP A 129 -1.64 -14.32 16.62
N ALA A 130 -2.38 -13.22 16.45
CA ALA A 130 -2.95 -12.84 15.15
C ALA A 130 -1.84 -12.51 14.13
N VAL A 131 -0.78 -11.81 14.55
CA VAL A 131 0.39 -11.54 13.70
C VAL A 131 1.07 -12.85 13.27
N ARG A 132 1.33 -13.76 14.21
CA ARG A 132 1.91 -15.09 13.91
C ARG A 132 1.01 -15.90 12.99
N ALA A 133 -0.30 -15.86 13.23
CA ALA A 133 -1.27 -16.54 12.37
C ALA A 133 -1.28 -15.96 10.95
N ALA A 134 -1.20 -14.64 10.79
CA ALA A 134 -1.14 -13.98 9.48
C ALA A 134 0.09 -14.45 8.68
N VAL A 135 1.28 -14.53 9.29
CA VAL A 135 2.49 -15.04 8.64
C VAL A 135 2.34 -16.52 8.26
N ASN A 136 1.94 -17.37 9.20
CA ASN A 136 1.85 -18.81 8.97
C ASN A 136 0.79 -19.17 7.92
N LEU A 137 -0.39 -18.53 7.97
CA LEU A 137 -1.47 -18.80 7.03
C LEU A 137 -1.15 -18.25 5.64
N SER A 138 -0.58 -17.05 5.54
CA SER A 138 -0.17 -16.49 4.24
C SER A 138 0.94 -17.32 3.60
N ALA A 139 1.95 -17.76 4.37
CA ALA A 139 3.01 -18.63 3.87
C ALA A 139 2.47 -19.97 3.34
N ARG A 140 1.43 -20.52 3.99
CA ARG A 140 0.84 -21.81 3.62
C ARG A 140 -0.14 -21.74 2.45
N TYR A 141 -0.95 -20.69 2.38
CA TYR A 141 -2.10 -20.64 1.45
C TYR A 141 -1.95 -19.64 0.31
N ILE A 142 -1.04 -18.65 0.42
CA ILE A 142 -0.81 -17.63 -0.62
C ILE A 142 0.53 -17.92 -1.28
N GLN A 143 0.48 -18.52 -2.49
CA GLN A 143 1.67 -19.00 -3.21
C GLN A 143 2.20 -18.00 -4.26
N ASP A 144 1.39 -17.05 -4.67
CA ASP A 144 1.66 -16.09 -5.75
C ASP A 144 2.27 -14.77 -5.27
N ARG A 145 2.51 -14.65 -3.96
CA ARG A 145 3.09 -13.46 -3.30
C ARG A 145 4.16 -13.85 -2.29
N PHE A 146 4.98 -12.87 -1.92
CA PHE A 146 6.12 -13.05 -1.03
C PHE A 146 5.85 -12.45 0.37
N LEU A 147 6.55 -12.95 1.38
CA LEU A 147 6.65 -12.32 2.70
C LEU A 147 7.54 -11.06 2.60
N PRO A 148 7.28 -10.00 3.37
CA PRO A 148 6.24 -9.89 4.38
C PRO A 148 4.87 -9.47 3.82
N ASP A 149 4.78 -9.02 2.57
CA ASP A 149 3.63 -8.34 1.98
C ASP A 149 2.34 -9.16 2.08
N LYS A 150 2.38 -10.46 1.70
CA LYS A 150 1.22 -11.35 1.79
C LYS A 150 0.66 -11.50 3.21
N ALA A 151 1.53 -11.38 4.23
CA ALA A 151 1.11 -11.46 5.62
C ALA A 151 0.56 -10.10 6.12
N VAL A 152 1.13 -9.00 5.65
CA VAL A 152 0.62 -7.65 5.90
C VAL A 152 -0.78 -7.51 5.29
N ASP A 153 -0.98 -7.91 4.03
CA ASP A 153 -2.29 -7.88 3.36
C ASP A 153 -3.33 -8.70 4.12
N LEU A 154 -2.96 -9.91 4.58
CA LEU A 154 -3.87 -10.76 5.33
C LEU A 154 -4.26 -10.15 6.68
N MET A 155 -3.32 -9.52 7.37
CA MET A 155 -3.57 -8.82 8.63
C MET A 155 -4.48 -7.61 8.43
N ASP A 156 -4.23 -6.81 7.40
CA ASP A 156 -5.03 -5.62 7.03
C ASP A 156 -6.47 -6.00 6.65
N GLU A 157 -6.62 -7.02 5.81
CA GLU A 157 -7.93 -7.56 5.39
C GLU A 157 -8.73 -8.07 6.60
N ALA A 158 -8.08 -8.82 7.51
CA ALA A 158 -8.72 -9.32 8.71
C ALA A 158 -9.19 -8.18 9.64
N ALA A 159 -8.35 -7.17 9.83
CA ALA A 159 -8.67 -5.98 10.60
C ALA A 159 -9.86 -5.21 9.99
N SER A 160 -9.84 -4.99 8.68
CA SER A 160 -10.93 -4.35 7.93
C SER A 160 -12.25 -5.09 8.07
N ARG A 161 -12.23 -6.43 8.01
CA ARG A 161 -13.44 -7.27 8.19
C ARG A 161 -14.03 -7.15 9.58
N ILE A 162 -13.19 -7.13 10.62
CA ILE A 162 -13.65 -6.97 12.02
C ILE A 162 -14.30 -5.59 12.18
N LYS A 163 -13.66 -4.53 11.69
CA LYS A 163 -14.20 -3.17 11.72
C LYS A 163 -15.55 -3.08 11.02
N THR A 164 -15.69 -3.67 9.85
CA THR A 164 -16.93 -3.67 9.07
C THR A 164 -18.03 -4.49 9.76
N ARG A 165 -17.70 -5.64 10.37
CA ARG A 165 -18.66 -6.42 11.16
C ARG A 165 -19.15 -5.69 12.39
N GLY A 166 -18.31 -4.91 13.06
CA GLY A 166 -18.70 -4.07 14.18
C GLY A 166 -19.64 -2.92 13.79
N LEU A 167 -19.64 -2.52 12.51
CA LEU A 167 -20.56 -1.51 11.95
C LEU A 167 -21.91 -2.12 11.49
N THR A 168 -21.99 -3.43 11.35
CA THR A 168 -23.26 -4.12 11.01
C THR A 168 -24.04 -4.32 12.29
N THR A 169 -25.21 -3.72 12.37
CA THR A 169 -26.12 -3.91 13.51
C THR A 169 -26.35 -5.40 13.74
N PRO A 170 -26.05 -5.96 14.92
CA PRO A 170 -26.28 -7.37 15.19
C PRO A 170 -27.74 -7.77 14.89
N PRO A 171 -27.98 -8.97 14.35
CA PRO A 171 -29.31 -9.41 13.96
C PRO A 171 -30.38 -9.25 15.06
N TYR A 172 -30.01 -9.52 16.31
CA TYR A 172 -30.92 -9.36 17.46
C TYR A 172 -31.34 -7.91 17.70
N LEU A 173 -30.47 -6.93 17.40
CA LEU A 173 -30.85 -5.51 17.51
C LEU A 173 -31.82 -5.10 16.40
N LEU A 174 -31.66 -5.65 15.19
CA LEU A 174 -32.62 -5.43 14.10
C LEU A 174 -33.99 -6.02 14.43
N GLU A 175 -34.04 -7.20 15.07
CA GLU A 175 -35.28 -7.80 15.56
C GLU A 175 -35.93 -6.95 16.63
N LEU A 176 -35.15 -6.47 17.62
CA LEU A 176 -35.65 -5.59 18.67
C LEU A 176 -36.21 -4.25 18.11
N GLU A 177 -35.51 -3.66 17.16
CA GLU A 177 -35.99 -2.43 16.49
C GLU A 177 -37.30 -2.67 15.73
N GLN A 178 -37.45 -3.83 15.09
CA GLN A 178 -38.70 -4.21 14.42
C GLN A 178 -39.83 -4.41 15.42
N GLU A 179 -39.58 -5.08 16.57
CA GLU A 179 -40.55 -5.24 17.64
C GLU A 179 -41.02 -3.90 18.25
N ILE A 180 -40.07 -3.01 18.55
CA ILE A 180 -40.35 -1.65 19.05
C ILE A 180 -41.22 -0.91 18.05
N LYS A 181 -40.90 -0.97 16.76
CA LYS A 181 -41.66 -0.32 15.69
C LYS A 181 -43.08 -0.88 15.57
N GLN A 182 -43.22 -2.22 15.71
CA GLN A 182 -44.49 -2.89 15.66
C GLN A 182 -45.36 -2.55 16.87
N LYS A 183 -44.82 -2.62 18.08
CA LYS A 183 -45.51 -2.23 19.30
C LYS A 183 -45.91 -0.71 19.29
N GLY A 184 -45.03 0.14 18.76
CA GLY A 184 -45.32 1.55 18.56
C GLY A 184 -46.54 1.80 17.64
N ARG A 185 -46.65 1.02 16.55
CA ARG A 185 -47.83 1.07 15.65
C ARG A 185 -49.09 0.56 16.32
N GLN A 186 -49.01 -0.56 17.05
CA GLN A 186 -50.15 -1.10 17.80
C GLN A 186 -50.63 -0.16 18.87
N LYS A 187 -49.72 0.49 19.61
CA LYS A 187 -50.04 1.52 20.60
C LYS A 187 -50.78 2.70 19.97
N LYS A 188 -50.30 3.17 18.80
CA LYS A 188 -50.99 4.27 18.09
C LYS A 188 -52.39 3.88 17.63
N GLN A 189 -52.55 2.68 17.07
CA GLN A 189 -53.85 2.14 16.66
C GLN A 189 -54.83 2.02 17.84
N ALA A 190 -54.36 1.50 19.00
CA ALA A 190 -55.19 1.40 20.20
C ALA A 190 -55.58 2.79 20.73
N ALA A 191 -54.68 3.76 20.68
CA ALA A 191 -55.00 5.15 21.06
C ALA A 191 -56.03 5.79 20.12
N ASP A 192 -55.89 5.62 18.82
CA ASP A 192 -56.81 6.10 17.79
C ASP A 192 -58.21 5.45 17.91
N ALA A 193 -58.25 4.17 18.37
CA ALA A 193 -59.48 3.45 18.68
C ALA A 193 -60.06 3.76 20.08
N GLN A 194 -59.47 4.68 20.86
CA GLN A 194 -59.84 5.02 22.23
C GLN A 194 -59.71 3.86 23.26
N GLU A 195 -58.95 2.82 22.92
CA GLU A 195 -58.61 1.67 23.78
C GLU A 195 -57.43 2.04 24.72
N TYR A 196 -57.62 2.98 25.63
CA TYR A 196 -56.52 3.57 26.42
C TYR A 196 -55.82 2.59 27.36
N GLU A 197 -56.52 1.60 27.92
CA GLU A 197 -55.93 0.55 28.76
C GLU A 197 -54.94 -0.34 27.95
N ARG A 198 -55.32 -0.69 26.71
CA ARG A 198 -54.50 -1.44 25.81
C ARG A 198 -53.28 -0.64 25.31
N ALA A 199 -53.47 0.64 25.05
CA ALA A 199 -52.39 1.55 24.69
C ALA A 199 -51.37 1.74 25.83
N ALA A 200 -51.85 1.75 27.11
CA ALA A 200 -50.98 1.82 28.28
C ALA A 200 -50.17 0.51 28.47
N ALA A 201 -50.80 -0.65 28.33
CA ALA A 201 -50.10 -1.95 28.43
C ALA A 201 -49.04 -2.19 27.33
N LEU A 202 -49.11 -1.49 26.21
CA LEU A 202 -48.13 -1.55 25.13
C LEU A 202 -46.97 -0.53 25.31
N ARG A 203 -47.03 0.31 26.35
CA ARG A 203 -45.99 1.29 26.72
C ARG A 203 -44.94 0.65 27.63
N ASP A 204 -45.33 -0.19 28.53
CA ASP A 204 -44.52 -0.87 29.53
C ASP A 204 -43.95 -2.16 28.95
#